data_ee8f786548a696f8d2040202137f501a
#
_entry.id   ee8f786548a696f8d2040202137f501a
#
_cell.length_a   1.000
_cell.length_b   1.000
_cell.length_c   1.000
_cell.angle_alpha   90.00
_cell.angle_beta   90.00
_cell.angle_gamma   90.00
#
_symmetry.space_group_name_H-M   'P 1'
#
loop_
_entity.id
_entity.type
_entity.pdbx_description
1 polymer ?
#
loop_
_entity_poly.entity_id
_entity_poly.type
_entity_poly.pdbx_seq_one_letter_code
_entity_poly.pdbx_strand_id
1 'polypeptide(L)'
;MEKINLKLQKNKKLYFAGDFHLGKSNEISSIQREKHIVKWLDSIKKDAQEIFLMGDIFDFWFEYKKTVPKGYIRLLGKFIEIIEEKINIHYFVGNHDMWTLDYFQNLGIKVYHNPTEFNINHINFLIGHGDGLGKGDNRYKLLKNLFRSKVSQFLFRILHPDIGIVLGEYFSRKKNNKIDNTIANINDERIVNYCKDYEINNHKDIYVFGHSHKVTERQISDKSKYYNVG
;
A
#
# COMPACT_ATOMS: atom_id res chain seq x y z
N MET A 1 -0.86 15.42 -12.31
CA MET A 1 -0.09 14.25 -11.81
C MET A 1 0.87 13.80 -12.89
N GLU A 2 2.08 13.43 -12.52
CA GLU A 2 3.04 12.84 -13.46
C GLU A 2 2.55 11.45 -13.87
N LYS A 3 2.57 11.17 -15.18
CA LYS A 3 2.14 9.89 -15.74
C LYS A 3 3.36 9.02 -16.01
N ILE A 4 3.40 7.85 -15.38
CA ILE A 4 4.49 6.90 -15.53
C ILE A 4 4.20 5.96 -16.70
N ASN A 5 5.10 5.91 -17.67
CA ASN A 5 4.99 5.03 -18.82
C ASN A 5 5.82 3.76 -18.60
N LEU A 6 5.18 2.61 -18.68
CA LEU A 6 5.80 1.29 -18.58
C LEU A 6 5.53 0.47 -19.84
N LYS A 7 6.53 -0.28 -20.25
CA LYS A 7 6.40 -1.25 -21.35
C LYS A 7 6.50 -2.66 -20.79
N LEU A 8 5.38 -3.34 -20.71
CA LEU A 8 5.33 -4.74 -20.32
C LEU A 8 5.83 -5.62 -21.44
N GLN A 9 6.84 -6.44 -21.17
CA GLN A 9 7.42 -7.37 -22.12
C GLN A 9 6.50 -8.57 -22.37
N LYS A 10 6.67 -9.22 -23.52
CA LYS A 10 5.91 -10.44 -23.86
C LYS A 10 6.17 -11.53 -22.82
N ASN A 11 5.12 -12.21 -22.37
CA ASN A 11 5.14 -13.26 -21.34
C ASN A 11 5.51 -12.78 -19.92
N LYS A 12 5.63 -11.48 -19.69
CA LYS A 12 5.78 -10.89 -18.37
C LYS A 12 4.44 -10.41 -17.82
N LYS A 13 4.34 -10.31 -16.50
CA LYS A 13 3.11 -9.97 -15.76
C LYS A 13 3.32 -8.83 -14.79
N LEU A 14 2.20 -8.19 -14.45
CA LEU A 14 2.06 -7.25 -13.34
C LEU A 14 1.41 -7.98 -12.17
N TYR A 15 1.92 -7.80 -10.96
CA TYR A 15 1.35 -8.39 -9.76
C TYR A 15 0.96 -7.30 -8.78
N PHE A 16 -0.20 -7.45 -8.15
CA PHE A 16 -0.73 -6.51 -7.17
C PHE A 16 -1.05 -7.26 -5.89
N ALA A 17 -0.61 -6.74 -4.75
CA ALA A 17 -0.94 -7.28 -3.44
C ALA A 17 -0.73 -6.21 -2.36
N GLY A 18 -1.47 -6.26 -1.26
CA GLY A 18 -1.35 -5.29 -0.18
C GLY A 18 -2.03 -5.76 1.10
N ASP A 19 -2.20 -4.82 2.03
CA ASP A 19 -2.94 -5.03 3.27
C ASP A 19 -2.45 -6.24 4.09
N PHE A 20 -1.14 -6.50 4.07
CA PHE A 20 -0.54 -7.65 4.76
C PHE A 20 -0.51 -7.49 6.28
N HIS A 21 -0.46 -6.26 6.79
CA HIS A 21 -0.42 -5.93 8.21
C HIS A 21 0.56 -6.79 9.01
N LEU A 22 1.81 -6.90 8.54
CA LEU A 22 2.86 -7.60 9.28
C LEU A 22 3.16 -6.88 10.59
N GLY A 23 3.28 -7.65 11.67
CA GLY A 23 3.40 -7.13 13.05
C GLY A 23 2.13 -7.31 13.86
N LYS A 24 0.95 -7.34 13.23
CA LYS A 24 -0.32 -7.59 13.90
C LYS A 24 -0.45 -9.08 14.29
N SER A 25 -0.91 -9.34 15.50
CA SER A 25 -1.28 -10.70 15.94
C SER A 25 -2.72 -10.97 15.54
N ASN A 26 -2.92 -11.90 14.63
CA ASN A 26 -4.21 -12.42 14.18
C ASN A 26 -4.24 -13.94 14.40
N GLU A 27 -5.23 -14.63 13.82
CA GLU A 27 -5.30 -16.10 13.81
C GLU A 27 -4.01 -16.77 13.32
N ILE A 28 -3.36 -16.13 12.32
CA ILE A 28 -2.04 -16.55 11.80
C ILE A 28 -0.99 -15.56 12.32
N SER A 29 0.08 -16.07 12.91
CA SER A 29 1.17 -15.22 13.42
C SER A 29 1.81 -14.37 12.31
N SER A 30 2.32 -13.20 12.67
CA SER A 30 3.03 -12.31 11.72
C SER A 30 4.18 -13.03 11.00
N ILE A 31 4.92 -13.89 11.69
CA ILE A 31 6.02 -14.68 11.09
C ILE A 31 5.48 -15.68 10.07
N GLN A 32 4.35 -16.32 10.32
CA GLN A 32 3.75 -17.24 9.34
C GLN A 32 3.23 -16.48 8.12
N ARG A 33 2.59 -15.32 8.31
CA ARG A 33 2.20 -14.45 7.18
C ARG A 33 3.41 -13.99 6.36
N GLU A 34 4.48 -13.53 7.02
CA GLU A 34 5.72 -13.17 6.34
C GLU A 34 6.25 -14.32 5.46
N LYS A 35 6.28 -15.56 6.01
CA LYS A 35 6.67 -16.74 5.23
C LYS A 35 5.75 -17.01 4.03
N HIS A 36 4.44 -16.82 4.18
CA HIS A 36 3.49 -17.00 3.08
C HIS A 36 3.71 -15.96 1.97
N ILE A 37 3.94 -14.69 2.34
CA ILE A 37 4.23 -13.62 1.39
C ILE A 37 5.54 -13.88 0.65
N VAL A 38 6.59 -14.28 1.36
CA VAL A 38 7.88 -14.62 0.75
C VAL A 38 7.72 -15.78 -0.24
N LYS A 39 6.99 -16.84 0.14
CA LYS A 39 6.69 -17.96 -0.76
C LYS A 39 5.87 -17.53 -1.99
N TRP A 40 4.91 -16.64 -1.82
CA TRP A 40 4.17 -16.06 -2.94
C TRP A 40 5.10 -15.27 -3.87
N LEU A 41 5.95 -14.40 -3.34
CA LEU A 41 6.95 -13.65 -4.11
C LEU A 41 7.87 -14.58 -4.90
N ASP A 42 8.33 -15.69 -4.29
CA ASP A 42 9.11 -16.72 -5.00
C ASP A 42 8.34 -17.34 -6.17
N SER A 43 7.05 -17.57 -6.01
CA SER A 43 6.23 -18.19 -7.06
C SER A 43 6.03 -17.30 -8.27
N ILE A 44 5.96 -15.97 -8.07
CA ILE A 44 5.67 -15.01 -9.13
C ILE A 44 6.93 -14.46 -9.83
N LYS A 45 8.09 -14.47 -9.18
CA LYS A 45 9.30 -13.85 -9.71
C LYS A 45 9.73 -14.35 -11.08
N LYS A 46 9.39 -15.60 -11.46
CA LYS A 46 9.70 -16.20 -12.76
C LYS A 46 9.12 -15.43 -13.95
N ASP A 47 7.96 -14.80 -13.80
CA ASP A 47 7.26 -14.07 -14.86
C ASP A 47 6.85 -12.65 -14.46
N ALA A 48 7.12 -12.21 -13.25
CA ALA A 48 6.92 -10.82 -12.84
C ALA A 48 7.86 -9.88 -13.61
N GLN A 49 7.35 -8.72 -13.97
CA GLN A 49 8.15 -7.56 -14.38
C GLN A 49 7.98 -6.41 -13.41
N GLU A 50 6.75 -6.14 -12.98
CA GLU A 50 6.43 -5.09 -12.02
C GLU A 50 5.57 -5.71 -10.91
N ILE A 51 5.92 -5.43 -9.67
CA ILE A 51 5.15 -5.82 -8.47
C ILE A 51 4.67 -4.55 -7.79
N PHE A 52 3.36 -4.43 -7.63
CA PHE A 52 2.71 -3.30 -6.97
C PHE A 52 2.26 -3.71 -5.57
N LEU A 53 2.95 -3.17 -4.56
CA LEU A 53 2.58 -3.31 -3.16
C LEU A 53 1.61 -2.18 -2.81
N MET A 54 0.36 -2.55 -2.50
CA MET A 54 -0.76 -1.61 -2.41
C MET A 54 -0.90 -0.91 -1.06
N GLY A 55 0.14 -0.92 -0.23
CA GLY A 55 0.16 -0.29 1.10
C GLY A 55 -0.26 -1.22 2.22
N ASP A 56 -0.15 -0.73 3.45
CA ASP A 56 -0.42 -1.48 4.68
C ASP A 56 0.32 -2.83 4.72
N ILE A 57 1.55 -2.84 4.23
CA ILE A 57 2.42 -4.01 4.26
C ILE A 57 2.79 -4.34 5.72
N PHE A 58 3.00 -3.29 6.52
CA PHE A 58 3.26 -3.38 7.95
C PHE A 58 2.09 -2.79 8.74
N ASP A 59 1.77 -3.38 9.89
CA ASP A 59 0.74 -2.87 10.81
C ASP A 59 1.16 -1.54 11.46
N PHE A 60 2.47 -1.33 11.57
CA PHE A 60 3.09 -0.07 11.93
C PHE A 60 4.49 0.03 11.33
N TRP A 61 4.80 1.15 10.68
CA TRP A 61 6.13 1.47 10.18
C TRP A 61 6.50 2.92 10.47
N PHE A 62 7.68 3.14 11.05
CA PHE A 62 8.25 4.46 11.26
C PHE A 62 9.76 4.43 11.05
N GLU A 63 10.27 5.34 10.25
CA GLU A 63 11.69 5.47 9.98
C GLU A 63 12.33 6.50 10.90
N TYR A 64 13.07 6.05 11.90
CA TYR A 64 13.96 6.89 12.69
C TYR A 64 15.22 7.21 11.89
N LYS A 65 16.01 8.17 12.38
CA LYS A 65 17.24 8.60 11.68
C LYS A 65 18.24 7.47 11.44
N LYS A 66 18.34 6.48 12.33
CA LYS A 66 19.33 5.39 12.28
C LYS A 66 18.74 4.01 12.53
N THR A 67 17.43 3.90 12.66
CA THR A 67 16.78 2.62 12.94
C THR A 67 15.36 2.57 12.36
N VAL A 68 14.91 1.37 12.09
CA VAL A 68 13.55 1.02 11.67
C VAL A 68 13.01 -0.06 12.62
N PRO A 69 11.69 -0.33 12.60
CA PRO A 69 11.13 -1.43 13.39
C PRO A 69 11.87 -2.74 13.09
N LYS A 70 12.26 -3.47 14.12
CA LYS A 70 12.95 -4.75 13.97
C LYS A 70 12.00 -5.86 13.54
N GLY A 71 12.51 -6.81 12.79
CA GLY A 71 11.74 -7.92 12.22
C GLY A 71 11.68 -7.84 10.70
N TYR A 72 10.78 -8.61 10.11
CA TYR A 72 10.51 -8.60 8.66
C TYR A 72 11.72 -8.89 7.77
N ILE A 73 12.78 -9.47 8.32
CA ILE A 73 14.08 -9.67 7.64
C ILE A 73 13.93 -10.55 6.40
N ARG A 74 13.03 -11.55 6.44
CA ARG A 74 12.78 -12.43 5.30
C ARG A 74 12.15 -11.67 4.14
N LEU A 75 11.15 -10.82 4.45
CA LEU A 75 10.48 -10.02 3.43
C LEU A 75 11.42 -8.96 2.85
N LEU A 76 12.15 -8.24 3.71
CA LEU A 76 13.09 -7.20 3.26
C LEU A 76 14.21 -7.81 2.41
N GLY A 77 14.76 -8.96 2.83
CA GLY A 77 15.74 -9.71 2.04
C GLY A 77 15.17 -10.18 0.69
N LYS A 78 13.91 -10.62 0.67
CA LYS A 78 13.21 -11.00 -0.57
C LYS A 78 13.00 -9.82 -1.51
N PHE A 79 12.71 -8.63 -1.00
CA PHE A 79 12.63 -7.43 -1.83
C PHE A 79 13.97 -7.11 -2.51
N ILE A 80 15.09 -7.22 -1.77
CA ILE A 80 16.42 -7.01 -2.33
C ILE A 80 16.71 -8.03 -3.44
N GLU A 81 16.47 -9.32 -3.19
CA GLU A 81 16.64 -10.39 -4.19
C GLU A 81 15.85 -10.11 -5.47
N ILE A 82 14.57 -9.71 -5.35
CA ILE A 82 13.70 -9.40 -6.48
C ILE A 82 14.24 -8.21 -7.30
N ILE A 83 14.74 -7.18 -6.63
CA ILE A 83 15.30 -5.98 -7.27
C ILE A 83 16.60 -6.33 -7.99
N GLU A 84 17.45 -7.17 -7.42
CA GLU A 84 18.68 -7.65 -8.04
C GLU A 84 18.40 -8.47 -9.30
N GLU A 85 17.27 -9.21 -9.33
CA GLU A 85 16.76 -9.90 -10.52
C GLU A 85 16.10 -8.95 -11.56
N LYS A 86 16.21 -7.62 -11.37
CA LYS A 86 15.67 -6.57 -12.27
C LYS A 86 14.14 -6.54 -12.36
N ILE A 87 13.44 -7.03 -11.36
CA ILE A 87 12.01 -6.89 -11.20
C ILE A 87 11.74 -5.62 -10.40
N ASN A 88 10.91 -4.71 -10.92
CA ASN A 88 10.60 -3.47 -10.24
C ASN A 88 9.56 -3.68 -9.13
N ILE A 89 9.78 -3.06 -7.97
CA ILE A 89 8.79 -2.99 -6.90
C ILE A 89 8.29 -1.56 -6.79
N HIS A 90 6.97 -1.39 -6.84
CA HIS A 90 6.23 -0.16 -6.62
C HIS A 90 5.51 -0.26 -5.28
N TYR A 91 5.81 0.61 -4.33
CA TYR A 91 5.24 0.61 -2.99
C TYR A 91 4.32 1.82 -2.81
N PHE A 92 3.02 1.60 -2.72
CA PHE A 92 2.06 2.62 -2.33
C PHE A 92 1.96 2.65 -0.82
N VAL A 93 2.16 3.81 -0.24
CA VAL A 93 2.12 3.99 1.21
C VAL A 93 0.69 3.97 1.69
N GLY A 94 0.39 3.09 2.63
CA GLY A 94 -0.91 3.00 3.28
C GLY A 94 -1.03 3.87 4.53
N ASN A 95 -2.07 3.67 5.30
CA ASN A 95 -2.29 4.42 6.53
C ASN A 95 -1.57 3.85 7.75
N HIS A 96 -1.19 2.59 7.73
CA HIS A 96 -0.42 1.93 8.79
C HIS A 96 1.10 2.11 8.61
N ASP A 97 1.56 2.27 7.39
CA ASP A 97 2.96 2.49 7.04
C ASP A 97 3.23 3.88 6.45
N MET A 98 2.41 4.87 6.85
CA MET A 98 2.44 6.25 6.31
C MET A 98 3.74 7.03 6.59
N TRP A 99 4.57 6.56 7.50
CA TRP A 99 5.83 7.20 7.86
C TRP A 99 7.04 6.52 7.22
N THR A 100 6.84 6.05 6.00
CA THR A 100 7.88 5.63 5.05
C THR A 100 8.54 6.87 4.48
N LEU A 101 9.85 7.02 4.71
CA LEU A 101 10.65 8.18 4.28
C LEU A 101 11.57 7.83 3.11
N ASP A 102 12.74 7.27 3.38
CA ASP A 102 13.73 6.97 2.35
C ASP A 102 14.31 5.53 2.42
N TYR A 103 13.96 4.77 3.43
CA TYR A 103 14.48 3.42 3.63
C TYR A 103 14.23 2.50 2.42
N PHE A 104 12.99 2.46 1.94
CA PHE A 104 12.62 1.62 0.81
C PHE A 104 13.19 2.14 -0.51
N GLN A 105 13.26 3.48 -0.70
CA GLN A 105 13.90 4.07 -1.87
C GLN A 105 15.39 3.72 -1.92
N ASN A 106 16.07 3.71 -0.77
CA ASN A 106 17.48 3.31 -0.66
C ASN A 106 17.71 1.83 -0.95
N LEU A 107 16.67 0.98 -0.84
CA LEU A 107 16.69 -0.40 -1.30
C LEU A 107 16.41 -0.55 -2.80
N GLY A 108 16.04 0.53 -3.51
CA GLY A 108 15.70 0.50 -4.94
C GLY A 108 14.20 0.34 -5.21
N ILE A 109 13.34 0.44 -4.20
CA ILE A 109 11.88 0.38 -4.33
C ILE A 109 11.34 1.76 -4.71
N LYS A 110 10.41 1.82 -5.66
CA LYS A 110 9.71 3.05 -6.04
C LYS A 110 8.54 3.30 -5.10
N VAL A 111 8.59 4.36 -4.29
CA VAL A 111 7.58 4.67 -3.26
C VAL A 111 6.64 5.79 -3.70
N TYR A 112 5.34 5.58 -3.48
CA TYR A 112 4.25 6.50 -3.85
C TYR A 112 3.37 6.82 -2.65
N HIS A 113 3.21 8.10 -2.33
CA HIS A 113 2.39 8.56 -1.21
C HIS A 113 0.96 8.91 -1.59
N ASN A 114 0.66 8.95 -2.88
CA ASN A 114 -0.66 9.31 -3.42
C ASN A 114 -1.01 8.39 -4.60
N PRO A 115 -2.29 8.29 -4.98
CA PRO A 115 -2.67 7.62 -6.20
C PRO A 115 -1.91 8.19 -7.40
N THR A 116 -1.39 7.29 -8.24
CA THR A 116 -0.48 7.64 -9.34
C THR A 116 -0.98 7.05 -10.64
N GLU A 117 -0.83 7.80 -11.72
CA GLU A 117 -1.21 7.37 -13.05
C GLU A 117 -0.11 6.57 -13.72
N PHE A 118 -0.49 5.43 -14.30
CA PHE A 118 0.41 4.63 -15.13
C PHE A 118 -0.20 4.44 -16.52
N ASN A 119 0.66 4.43 -17.54
CA ASN A 119 0.32 3.91 -18.84
C ASN A 119 1.17 2.67 -19.10
N ILE A 120 0.53 1.54 -19.23
CA ILE A 120 1.20 0.24 -19.40
C ILE A 120 0.68 -0.37 -20.71
N ASN A 121 1.53 -0.42 -21.74
CA ASN A 121 1.15 -0.88 -23.07
C ASN A 121 -0.15 -0.21 -23.61
N HIS A 122 -0.25 1.10 -23.47
CA HIS A 122 -1.41 1.94 -23.88
C HIS A 122 -2.66 1.80 -23.00
N ILE A 123 -2.66 0.96 -21.96
CA ILE A 123 -3.73 0.87 -20.97
C ILE A 123 -3.41 1.89 -19.85
N ASN A 124 -4.39 2.73 -19.52
CA ASN A 124 -4.26 3.76 -18.50
C ASN A 124 -4.76 3.25 -17.15
N PHE A 125 -3.90 3.26 -16.15
CA PHE A 125 -4.22 2.87 -14.78
C PHE A 125 -4.22 4.08 -13.85
N LEU A 126 -5.07 4.04 -12.83
CA LEU A 126 -4.89 4.79 -11.59
C LEU A 126 -4.69 3.79 -10.46
N ILE A 127 -3.53 3.86 -9.80
CA ILE A 127 -3.12 2.89 -8.78
C ILE A 127 -2.84 3.64 -7.47
N GLY A 128 -3.32 3.13 -6.35
CA GLY A 128 -3.08 3.71 -5.03
C GLY A 128 -3.54 2.82 -3.88
N HIS A 129 -3.23 3.21 -2.64
CA HIS A 129 -3.73 2.45 -1.49
C HIS A 129 -5.24 2.61 -1.32
N GLY A 130 -5.75 3.82 -1.21
CA GLY A 130 -7.19 4.06 -1.15
C GLY A 130 -7.67 4.83 0.08
N ASP A 131 -6.87 4.93 1.13
CA ASP A 131 -7.22 5.58 2.38
C ASP A 131 -7.48 7.09 2.22
N GLY A 132 -8.57 7.57 2.81
CA GLY A 132 -8.94 8.99 2.79
C GLY A 132 -9.34 9.54 1.43
N LEU A 133 -9.65 8.70 0.44
CA LEU A 133 -10.17 9.11 -0.85
C LEU A 133 -11.69 9.35 -0.80
N GLY A 134 -12.18 10.07 -1.82
CA GLY A 134 -13.60 10.36 -1.97
C GLY A 134 -14.16 11.38 -0.97
N LYS A 135 -15.48 11.56 -0.96
CA LYS A 135 -16.20 12.47 -0.04
C LYS A 135 -16.40 11.83 1.32
N GLY A 136 -16.48 12.65 2.36
CA GLY A 136 -16.68 12.20 3.74
C GLY A 136 -15.37 11.96 4.48
N ASP A 137 -15.47 11.40 5.71
CA ASP A 137 -14.37 11.08 6.61
C ASP A 137 -13.40 12.24 6.90
N ASN A 138 -13.94 13.45 7.03
CA ASN A 138 -13.14 14.67 7.19
C ASN A 138 -12.26 14.62 8.45
N ARG A 139 -12.71 13.92 9.50
CA ARG A 139 -11.93 13.74 10.73
C ARG A 139 -10.68 12.89 10.47
N TYR A 140 -10.86 11.79 9.74
CA TYR A 140 -9.73 10.94 9.34
C TYR A 140 -8.75 11.71 8.43
N LYS A 141 -9.26 12.44 7.43
CA LYS A 141 -8.41 13.25 6.51
C LYS A 141 -7.60 14.30 7.26
N LEU A 142 -8.22 14.97 8.24
CA LEU A 142 -7.52 15.94 9.09
C LEU A 142 -6.41 15.24 9.90
N LEU A 143 -6.73 14.11 10.53
CA LEU A 143 -5.76 13.32 11.29
C LEU A 143 -4.62 12.79 10.41
N LYS A 144 -4.93 12.29 9.23
CA LYS A 144 -3.93 11.85 8.23
C LYS A 144 -2.99 13.00 7.85
N ASN A 145 -3.52 14.19 7.58
CA ASN A 145 -2.71 15.37 7.26
C ASN A 145 -1.82 15.78 8.44
N LEU A 146 -2.36 15.73 9.66
CA LEU A 146 -1.58 16.01 10.87
C LEU A 146 -0.42 15.02 11.02
N PHE A 147 -0.66 13.72 10.91
CA PHE A 147 0.37 12.69 11.04
C PHE A 147 1.40 12.73 9.90
N ARG A 148 1.00 13.09 8.68
CA ARG A 148 1.91 13.28 7.56
C ARG A 148 2.71 14.58 7.62
N SER A 149 2.40 15.48 8.56
CA SER A 149 3.13 16.74 8.69
C SER A 149 4.57 16.48 9.17
N LYS A 150 5.52 17.27 8.64
CA LYS A 150 6.93 17.19 9.03
C LYS A 150 7.13 17.44 10.53
N VAL A 151 6.27 18.29 11.11
CA VAL A 151 6.30 18.58 12.56
C VAL A 151 5.94 17.36 13.37
N SER A 152 4.84 16.67 13.05
CA SER A 152 4.43 15.45 13.75
C SER A 152 5.47 14.35 13.62
N GLN A 153 6.03 14.17 12.43
CA GLN A 153 7.11 13.21 12.19
C GLN A 153 8.38 13.56 13.00
N PHE A 154 8.73 14.85 13.08
CA PHE A 154 9.86 15.29 13.89
C PHE A 154 9.63 15.04 15.37
N LEU A 155 8.47 15.41 15.90
CA LEU A 155 8.12 15.20 17.32
C LEU A 155 8.11 13.70 17.67
N PHE A 156 7.54 12.85 16.81
CA PHE A 156 7.55 11.41 17.03
C PHE A 156 8.98 10.83 16.98
N ARG A 157 9.84 11.37 16.14
CA ARG A 157 11.25 10.95 16.01
C ARG A 157 12.10 11.24 17.25
N ILE A 158 11.69 12.20 18.09
CA ILE A 158 12.36 12.52 19.37
C ILE A 158 12.10 11.43 20.42
N LEU A 159 10.99 10.70 20.31
CA LEU A 159 10.71 9.59 21.20
C LEU A 159 11.78 8.50 21.04
N HIS A 160 12.17 7.88 22.16
CA HIS A 160 13.02 6.70 22.07
C HIS A 160 12.36 5.64 21.17
N PRO A 161 13.08 5.00 20.25
CA PRO A 161 12.50 4.04 19.30
C PRO A 161 11.62 2.97 19.96
N ASP A 162 12.05 2.40 21.09
CA ASP A 162 11.28 1.38 21.81
C ASP A 162 9.91 1.91 22.28
N ILE A 163 9.87 3.16 22.76
CA ILE A 163 8.63 3.80 23.21
C ILE A 163 7.75 4.13 22.02
N GLY A 164 8.33 4.73 20.98
CA GLY A 164 7.59 5.14 19.80
C GLY A 164 7.01 3.95 19.04
N ILE A 165 7.76 2.87 18.86
CA ILE A 165 7.27 1.65 18.19
C ILE A 165 6.12 1.03 18.97
N VAL A 166 6.26 0.83 20.29
CA VAL A 166 5.20 0.28 21.14
C VAL A 166 3.94 1.16 21.11
N LEU A 167 4.11 2.49 21.17
CA LEU A 167 3.00 3.44 21.09
C LEU A 167 2.29 3.38 19.73
N GLY A 168 3.06 3.36 18.64
CA GLY A 168 2.53 3.25 17.29
C GLY A 168 1.77 1.95 17.07
N GLU A 169 2.32 0.82 17.48
CA GLU A 169 1.64 -0.49 17.44
C GLU A 169 0.36 -0.50 18.29
N TYR A 170 0.37 0.12 19.47
CA TYR A 170 -0.82 0.20 20.32
C TYR A 170 -1.96 0.96 19.62
N PHE A 171 -1.66 2.11 19.01
CA PHE A 171 -2.68 2.90 18.30
C PHE A 171 -3.16 2.20 17.02
N SER A 172 -2.27 1.53 16.31
CA SER A 172 -2.63 0.72 15.14
C SER A 172 -3.61 -0.39 15.53
N ARG A 173 -3.31 -1.16 16.59
CA ARG A 173 -4.10 -2.32 17.05
C ARG A 173 -5.45 -1.94 17.63
N LYS A 174 -5.56 -0.81 18.35
CA LYS A 174 -6.81 -0.39 19.00
C LYS A 174 -7.96 -0.20 18.02
N LYS A 175 -7.68 0.13 16.77
CA LYS A 175 -8.69 0.40 15.73
C LYS A 175 -9.23 -0.89 15.06
N ASN A 176 -8.58 -2.03 15.22
CA ASN A 176 -8.73 -3.17 14.31
C ASN A 176 -9.18 -4.50 14.94
N ASN A 177 -9.88 -4.48 16.08
CA ASN A 177 -10.26 -5.73 16.77
C ASN A 177 -11.38 -6.56 16.11
N LYS A 178 -12.02 -6.08 15.03
CA LYS A 178 -12.87 -6.87 14.11
C LYS A 178 -12.82 -6.20 12.74
N ILE A 179 -12.56 -6.97 11.70
CA ILE A 179 -12.92 -6.55 10.33
C ILE A 179 -14.45 -6.52 10.31
N ASP A 180 -14.99 -5.34 10.52
CA ASP A 180 -16.43 -5.12 10.35
C ASP A 180 -16.69 -5.01 8.85
N ASN A 181 -17.39 -6.01 8.29
CA ASN A 181 -17.77 -6.04 6.88
C ASN A 181 -18.52 -4.76 6.47
N THR A 182 -19.17 -4.10 7.40
CA THR A 182 -19.83 -2.80 7.19
C THR A 182 -18.79 -1.71 6.91
N ILE A 183 -17.70 -1.65 7.68
CA ILE A 183 -16.61 -0.68 7.49
C ILE A 183 -15.89 -0.96 6.17
N ALA A 184 -15.61 -2.23 5.87
CA ALA A 184 -14.99 -2.63 4.61
C ALA A 184 -15.83 -2.21 3.40
N ASN A 185 -17.14 -2.41 3.46
CA ASN A 185 -18.07 -1.97 2.42
C ASN A 185 -18.11 -0.44 2.27
N ILE A 186 -18.15 0.31 3.38
CA ILE A 186 -18.15 1.78 3.36
C ILE A 186 -16.84 2.31 2.75
N ASN A 187 -15.70 1.73 3.09
CA ASN A 187 -14.42 2.13 2.53
C ASN A 187 -14.33 1.82 1.03
N ASP A 188 -14.77 0.64 0.61
CA ASP A 188 -14.81 0.26 -0.80
C ASP A 188 -15.73 1.21 -1.61
N GLU A 189 -16.93 1.51 -1.10
CA GLU A 189 -17.86 2.47 -1.71
C GLU A 189 -17.26 3.88 -1.86
N ARG A 190 -16.50 4.35 -0.87
CA ARG A 190 -15.82 5.66 -0.95
C ARG A 190 -14.76 5.68 -2.06
N ILE A 191 -13.98 4.61 -2.19
CA ILE A 191 -12.97 4.49 -3.24
C ILE A 191 -13.64 4.41 -4.61
N VAL A 192 -14.71 3.62 -4.75
CA VAL A 192 -15.49 3.52 -5.99
C VAL A 192 -16.05 4.87 -6.40
N ASN A 193 -16.65 5.62 -5.45
CA ASN A 193 -17.18 6.96 -5.73
C ASN A 193 -16.07 7.95 -6.12
N TYR A 194 -14.90 7.86 -5.49
CA TYR A 194 -13.73 8.62 -5.92
C TYR A 194 -13.32 8.30 -7.36
N CYS A 195 -13.31 7.02 -7.74
CA CYS A 195 -12.98 6.60 -9.10
C CYS A 195 -14.01 7.12 -10.10
N LYS A 196 -15.31 7.09 -9.77
CA LYS A 196 -16.38 7.65 -10.61
C LYS A 196 -16.24 9.16 -10.80
N ASP A 197 -15.99 9.90 -9.70
CA ASP A 197 -15.76 11.35 -9.76
C ASP A 197 -14.51 11.68 -10.61
N TYR A 198 -13.45 10.85 -10.47
CA TYR A 198 -12.20 11.01 -11.20
C TYR A 198 -12.37 10.74 -12.71
N GLU A 199 -13.11 9.69 -13.06
CA GLU A 199 -13.37 9.25 -14.43
C GLU A 199 -14.04 10.33 -15.28
N ILE A 200 -14.88 11.20 -14.70
CA ILE A 200 -15.60 12.27 -15.42
C ILE A 200 -14.64 13.15 -16.24
N ASN A 201 -13.48 13.48 -15.68
CA ASN A 201 -12.52 14.39 -16.30
C ASN A 201 -11.21 13.71 -16.72
N ASN A 202 -10.94 12.51 -16.24
CA ASN A 202 -9.65 11.82 -16.38
C ASN A 202 -9.86 10.32 -16.59
N HIS A 203 -10.29 9.93 -17.78
CA HIS A 203 -10.53 8.53 -18.12
C HIS A 203 -9.33 7.62 -17.78
N LYS A 204 -9.62 6.51 -17.11
CA LYS A 204 -8.70 5.40 -16.89
C LYS A 204 -9.38 4.08 -17.26
N ASP A 205 -8.64 3.21 -17.91
CA ASP A 205 -9.13 1.88 -18.26
C ASP A 205 -9.28 1.00 -17.01
N ILE A 206 -8.33 1.15 -16.06
CA ILE A 206 -8.26 0.32 -14.86
C ILE A 206 -7.92 1.17 -13.63
N TYR A 207 -8.67 0.95 -12.56
CA TYR A 207 -8.44 1.47 -11.21
C TYR A 207 -8.07 0.33 -10.29
N VAL A 208 -6.92 0.41 -9.57
CA VAL A 208 -6.46 -0.63 -8.64
C VAL A 208 -6.16 -0.03 -7.28
N PHE A 209 -6.84 -0.54 -6.24
CA PHE A 209 -6.71 -0.06 -4.88
C PHE A 209 -6.65 -1.21 -3.85
N GLY A 210 -6.25 -0.91 -2.62
CA GLY A 210 -6.30 -1.75 -1.43
C GLY A 210 -7.24 -1.17 -0.38
N HIS A 211 -6.82 -1.18 0.90
CA HIS A 211 -7.42 -0.49 2.05
C HIS A 211 -8.78 -1.03 2.53
N SER A 212 -9.65 -1.48 1.67
CA SER A 212 -10.98 -1.92 2.09
C SER A 212 -10.97 -3.31 2.73
N HIS A 213 -9.88 -4.07 2.60
CA HIS A 213 -9.76 -5.47 3.02
C HIS A 213 -10.83 -6.37 2.39
N LYS A 214 -11.32 -5.98 1.22
CA LYS A 214 -12.34 -6.72 0.49
C LYS A 214 -11.95 -6.83 -0.98
N VAL A 215 -11.69 -8.05 -1.42
CA VAL A 215 -11.46 -8.31 -2.84
C VAL A 215 -12.74 -7.99 -3.61
N THR A 216 -12.66 -7.03 -4.53
CA THR A 216 -13.82 -6.53 -5.27
C THR A 216 -13.43 -6.21 -6.70
N GLU A 217 -14.30 -6.55 -7.65
CA GLU A 217 -14.29 -6.05 -9.02
C GLU A 217 -15.59 -5.31 -9.28
N ARG A 218 -15.52 -4.08 -9.84
CA ARG A 218 -16.69 -3.29 -10.19
C ARG A 218 -16.49 -2.54 -11.50
N GLN A 219 -17.58 -2.30 -12.22
CA GLN A 219 -17.60 -1.41 -13.36
C GLN A 219 -17.72 0.05 -12.88
N ILE A 220 -16.85 0.93 -13.38
CA ILE A 220 -16.89 2.38 -13.10
C ILE A 220 -17.65 3.11 -14.21
N SER A 221 -17.33 2.80 -15.46
CA SER A 221 -18.00 3.28 -16.68
C SER A 221 -18.02 2.14 -17.71
N ASP A 222 -18.62 2.36 -18.87
CA ASP A 222 -18.64 1.34 -19.95
C ASP A 222 -17.24 0.87 -20.38
N LYS A 223 -16.21 1.70 -20.11
CA LYS A 223 -14.83 1.44 -20.54
C LYS A 223 -13.86 1.27 -19.39
N SER A 224 -14.31 1.38 -18.14
CA SER A 224 -13.44 1.45 -16.97
C SER A 224 -13.82 0.42 -15.90
N LYS A 225 -12.81 -0.28 -15.37
CA LYS A 225 -12.98 -1.25 -14.29
C LYS A 225 -12.20 -0.84 -13.04
N TYR A 226 -12.78 -1.17 -11.90
CA TYR A 226 -12.17 -1.04 -10.58
C TYR A 226 -11.89 -2.40 -9.97
N TYR A 227 -10.70 -2.53 -9.38
CA TYR A 227 -10.26 -3.68 -8.63
C TYR A 227 -9.78 -3.24 -7.25
N ASN A 228 -10.24 -3.92 -6.21
CA ASN A 228 -9.64 -3.86 -4.89
C ASN A 228 -8.97 -5.20 -4.60
N VAL A 229 -7.71 -5.16 -4.17
CA VAL A 229 -6.91 -6.38 -3.96
C VAL A 229 -7.15 -7.06 -2.62
N GLY A 230 -7.88 -6.40 -1.70
CA GLY A 230 -8.25 -6.93 -0.38
C GLY A 230 -7.28 -6.60 0.71
#